data_a99eaa51564c3bd7e9189333e1b335e1
#
_entry.id   a99eaa51564c3bd7e9189333e1b335e1
#
_cell.length_a   1.000
_cell.length_b   1.000
_cell.length_c   1.000
_cell.angle_alpha   90.00
_cell.angle_beta   90.00
_cell.angle_gamma   90.00
#
_symmetry.space_group_name_H-M   'P 1'
#
loop_
_entity.id
_entity.type
_entity.pdbx_description
1 polymer ?
#
loop_
_entity_poly.entity_id
_entity_poly.type
_entity_poly.pdbx_seq_one_letter_code
_entity_poly.pdbx_strand_id
1 'polypeptide(L)'
;MTGQATDSAPPTASGPSIHVIRARKLLLGGAVGGVAAALVSLAGFGIGYGWSGLISAALAAAMVLFFYGVGQYVMVLFADAGARTLLMVSMVSYTARVVILGLILLLYNKHHEAWPTLRPMAIFITTIAVVAGWLIVEVFVFSRLRIGVYDTEYVPPSNSESEP
;
A
#
# COMPACT_ATOMS: atom_id res chain seq x y z
N MET A 1 48.73 -27.61 -22.86
CA MET A 1 48.12 -27.50 -21.51
C MET A 1 47.09 -26.39 -21.58
N THR A 2 45.86 -26.76 -21.86
CA THR A 2 44.73 -25.84 -22.00
C THR A 2 44.10 -25.68 -20.63
N GLY A 3 44.36 -24.52 -19.97
CA GLY A 3 43.69 -24.14 -18.73
C GLY A 3 42.20 -23.80 -19.01
N GLN A 4 41.32 -24.66 -18.51
CA GLN A 4 39.88 -24.35 -18.43
C GLN A 4 39.68 -23.18 -17.48
N ALA A 5 39.34 -22.03 -18.03
CA ALA A 5 38.71 -20.97 -17.25
C ALA A 5 37.35 -21.49 -16.78
N THR A 6 37.25 -21.84 -15.50
CA THR A 6 35.97 -22.10 -14.84
C THR A 6 35.20 -20.79 -14.83
N ASP A 7 34.25 -20.69 -15.72
CA ASP A 7 33.24 -19.63 -15.79
C ASP A 7 32.36 -19.75 -14.53
N SER A 8 32.80 -19.08 -13.47
CA SER A 8 32.02 -18.97 -12.23
C SER A 8 30.87 -17.98 -12.51
N ALA A 9 29.73 -18.53 -12.95
CA ALA A 9 28.50 -17.77 -13.02
C ALA A 9 28.26 -17.04 -11.66
N PRO A 10 27.93 -15.74 -11.68
CA PRO A 10 27.67 -15.01 -10.44
C PRO A 10 26.53 -15.71 -9.70
N PRO A 11 26.59 -15.81 -8.37
CA PRO A 11 25.53 -16.44 -7.59
C PRO A 11 24.21 -15.71 -7.88
N THR A 12 23.27 -16.43 -8.48
CA THR A 12 21.89 -15.95 -8.65
C THR A 12 21.32 -15.75 -7.25
N ALA A 13 21.18 -14.49 -6.82
CA ALA A 13 20.56 -14.14 -5.57
C ALA A 13 19.10 -14.59 -5.62
N SER A 14 18.81 -15.77 -5.10
CA SER A 14 17.48 -16.42 -5.09
C SER A 14 16.55 -15.86 -3.99
N GLY A 15 16.63 -14.56 -3.72
CA GLY A 15 15.77 -13.87 -2.73
C GLY A 15 14.93 -12.76 -3.37
N PRO A 16 13.81 -12.38 -2.71
CA PRO A 16 13.04 -11.22 -3.17
C PRO A 16 13.90 -9.97 -3.13
N SER A 17 13.77 -9.11 -4.15
CA SER A 17 14.55 -7.88 -4.25
C SER A 17 14.32 -6.96 -3.06
N ILE A 18 15.28 -6.09 -2.75
CA ILE A 18 15.17 -5.13 -1.65
C ILE A 18 13.96 -4.20 -1.83
N HIS A 19 13.56 -3.94 -3.09
CA HIS A 19 12.39 -3.14 -3.43
C HIS A 19 11.08 -3.84 -3.02
N VAL A 20 10.96 -5.13 -3.27
CA VAL A 20 9.81 -5.95 -2.85
C VAL A 20 9.71 -6.02 -1.33
N ILE A 21 10.84 -6.17 -0.63
CA ILE A 21 10.85 -6.21 0.84
C ILE A 21 10.40 -4.85 1.42
N ARG A 22 10.88 -3.75 0.87
CA ARG A 22 10.48 -2.39 1.28
C ARG A 22 8.99 -2.14 1.01
N ALA A 23 8.49 -2.52 -0.18
CA ALA A 23 7.07 -2.38 -0.54
C ALA A 23 6.16 -3.21 0.38
N ARG A 24 6.56 -4.43 0.76
CA ARG A 24 5.82 -5.26 1.73
C ARG A 24 5.78 -4.65 3.13
N LYS A 25 6.87 -4.04 3.59
CA LYS A 25 6.90 -3.33 4.88
C LYS A 25 5.94 -2.13 4.90
N LEU A 26 5.87 -1.37 3.80
CA LEU A 26 4.92 -0.26 3.66
C LEU A 26 3.47 -0.76 3.65
N LEU A 27 3.18 -1.83 2.90
CA LEU A 27 1.85 -2.45 2.88
C LEU A 27 1.42 -2.89 4.29
N LEU A 28 2.29 -3.61 5.02
CA LEU A 28 1.98 -4.09 6.36
C LEU A 28 1.81 -2.93 7.35
N GLY A 29 2.67 -1.92 7.28
CA GLY A 29 2.57 -0.73 8.12
C GLY A 29 1.26 0.02 7.88
N GLY A 30 0.93 0.33 6.64
CA GLY A 30 -0.33 0.98 6.26
C GLY A 30 -1.55 0.16 6.70
N ALA A 31 -1.52 -1.17 6.48
CA ALA A 31 -2.60 -2.06 6.89
C ALA A 31 -2.83 -2.03 8.42
N VAL A 32 -1.76 -2.05 9.22
CA VAL A 32 -1.88 -1.93 10.69
C VAL A 32 -2.50 -0.60 11.08
N GLY A 33 -2.07 0.51 10.48
CA GLY A 33 -2.64 1.84 10.75
C GLY A 33 -4.10 1.94 10.34
N GLY A 34 -4.45 1.44 9.16
CA GLY A 34 -5.83 1.40 8.68
C GLY A 34 -6.75 0.54 9.55
N VAL A 35 -6.30 -0.66 9.94
CA VAL A 35 -7.07 -1.56 10.83
C VAL A 35 -7.25 -0.94 12.22
N ALA A 36 -6.20 -0.34 12.79
CA ALA A 36 -6.32 0.32 14.09
C ALA A 36 -7.36 1.46 14.04
N ALA A 37 -7.32 2.32 13.02
CA ALA A 37 -8.30 3.38 12.82
C ALA A 37 -9.71 2.83 12.58
N ALA A 38 -9.84 1.72 11.85
CA ALA A 38 -11.11 1.04 11.65
C ALA A 38 -11.71 0.56 12.99
N LEU A 39 -10.92 -0.11 13.82
CA LEU A 39 -11.37 -0.59 15.13
C LEU A 39 -11.83 0.55 16.04
N VAL A 40 -11.08 1.66 16.08
CA VAL A 40 -11.46 2.86 16.84
C VAL A 40 -12.78 3.43 16.33
N SER A 41 -12.95 3.51 15.00
CA SER A 41 -14.18 4.01 14.38
C SER A 41 -15.37 3.08 14.67
N LEU A 42 -15.19 1.75 14.58
CA LEU A 42 -16.23 0.77 14.91
C LEU A 42 -16.67 0.91 16.36
N ALA A 43 -15.73 1.01 17.29
CA ALA A 43 -16.03 1.19 18.69
C ALA A 43 -16.79 2.51 18.95
N GLY A 44 -16.31 3.63 18.41
CA GLY A 44 -16.93 4.93 18.58
C GLY A 44 -18.35 5.00 18.01
N PHE A 45 -18.56 4.55 16.80
CA PHE A 45 -19.89 4.56 16.17
C PHE A 45 -20.82 3.46 16.71
N GLY A 46 -20.26 2.32 17.14
CA GLY A 46 -21.01 1.26 17.81
C GLY A 46 -21.59 1.74 19.16
N ILE A 47 -20.81 2.45 19.95
CA ILE A 47 -21.25 3.03 21.22
C ILE A 47 -22.25 4.19 21.00
N GLY A 48 -21.96 5.09 20.03
CA GLY A 48 -22.77 6.30 19.82
C GLY A 48 -24.07 6.06 19.08
N TYR A 49 -24.12 5.15 18.11
CA TYR A 49 -25.26 4.91 17.22
C TYR A 49 -25.74 3.45 17.22
N GLY A 50 -25.20 2.62 18.12
CA GLY A 50 -25.56 1.22 18.24
C GLY A 50 -25.27 0.41 16.96
N TRP A 51 -26.15 -0.55 16.66
CA TRP A 51 -25.96 -1.49 15.56
C TRP A 51 -25.87 -0.82 14.17
N SER A 52 -26.64 0.23 13.92
CA SER A 52 -26.62 0.98 12.66
C SER A 52 -25.29 1.71 12.43
N GLY A 53 -24.73 2.30 13.50
CA GLY A 53 -23.42 2.92 13.45
C GLY A 53 -22.30 1.92 13.21
N LEU A 54 -22.36 0.76 13.88
CA LEU A 54 -21.39 -0.31 13.72
C LEU A 54 -21.34 -0.86 12.29
N ILE A 55 -22.52 -1.17 11.71
CA ILE A 55 -22.58 -1.68 10.32
C ILE A 55 -22.06 -0.63 9.34
N SER A 56 -22.44 0.64 9.52
CA SER A 56 -22.00 1.73 8.65
C SER A 56 -20.48 1.91 8.68
N ALA A 57 -19.89 1.92 9.89
CA ALA A 57 -18.46 1.99 10.07
C ALA A 57 -17.73 0.76 9.53
N ALA A 58 -18.28 -0.45 9.75
CA ALA A 58 -17.70 -1.70 9.24
C ALA A 58 -17.67 -1.73 7.71
N LEU A 59 -18.77 -1.33 7.06
CA LEU A 59 -18.85 -1.25 5.60
C LEU A 59 -17.83 -0.26 5.04
N ALA A 60 -17.75 0.93 5.61
CA ALA A 60 -16.78 1.95 5.20
C ALA A 60 -15.34 1.49 5.39
N ALA A 61 -15.01 0.93 6.55
CA ALA A 61 -13.69 0.42 6.86
C ALA A 61 -13.29 -0.73 5.91
N ALA A 62 -14.18 -1.70 5.69
CA ALA A 62 -13.92 -2.82 4.79
C ALA A 62 -13.65 -2.34 3.36
N MET A 63 -14.45 -1.38 2.87
CA MET A 63 -14.29 -0.80 1.54
C MET A 63 -12.93 -0.11 1.40
N VAL A 64 -12.57 0.76 2.35
CA VAL A 64 -11.29 1.48 2.30
C VAL A 64 -10.12 0.52 2.39
N LEU A 65 -10.12 -0.42 3.36
CA LEU A 65 -9.04 -1.39 3.53
C LEU A 65 -8.88 -2.28 2.30
N PHE A 66 -9.96 -2.70 1.67
CA PHE A 66 -9.93 -3.47 0.44
C PHE A 66 -9.25 -2.70 -0.70
N PHE A 67 -9.70 -1.46 -0.98
CA PHE A 67 -9.14 -0.66 -2.06
C PHE A 67 -7.69 -0.26 -1.82
N TYR A 68 -7.32 0.09 -0.58
CA TYR A 68 -5.94 0.39 -0.25
C TYR A 68 -5.06 -0.85 -0.28
N GLY A 69 -5.54 -1.98 0.26
CA GLY A 69 -4.82 -3.25 0.24
C GLY A 69 -4.55 -3.74 -1.17
N VAL A 70 -5.58 -3.76 -2.04
CA VAL A 70 -5.43 -4.15 -3.45
C VAL A 70 -4.46 -3.23 -4.18
N GLY A 71 -4.56 -1.92 -4.00
CA GLY A 71 -3.66 -1.00 -4.69
C GLY A 71 -2.22 -1.10 -4.22
N GLN A 72 -1.97 -1.33 -2.93
CA GLN A 72 -0.62 -1.58 -2.42
C GLN A 72 -0.09 -2.93 -2.87
N TYR A 73 -0.95 -3.95 -2.96
CA TYR A 73 -0.56 -5.25 -3.48
C TYR A 73 -0.10 -5.15 -4.95
N VAL A 74 -0.83 -4.39 -5.78
CA VAL A 74 -0.41 -4.09 -7.15
C VAL A 74 0.97 -3.43 -7.18
N MET A 75 1.24 -2.46 -6.29
CA MET A 75 2.55 -1.83 -6.18
C MET A 75 3.67 -2.81 -5.82
N VAL A 76 3.38 -3.80 -4.96
CA VAL A 76 4.35 -4.87 -4.63
C VAL A 76 4.65 -5.74 -5.85
N LEU A 77 3.64 -6.07 -6.68
CA LEU A 77 3.82 -6.87 -7.89
C LEU A 77 4.70 -6.16 -8.93
N PHE A 78 4.64 -4.84 -9.00
CA PHE A 78 5.42 -4.03 -9.94
C PHE A 78 6.66 -3.39 -9.30
N ALA A 79 7.05 -3.79 -8.08
CA ALA A 79 8.16 -3.18 -7.35
C ALA A 79 9.51 -3.27 -8.08
N ASP A 80 9.70 -4.31 -8.90
CA ASP A 80 10.90 -4.51 -9.71
C ASP A 80 10.77 -3.93 -11.14
N ALA A 81 9.64 -3.31 -11.47
CA ALA A 81 9.48 -2.65 -12.75
C ALA A 81 10.26 -1.33 -12.78
N GLY A 82 10.72 -0.93 -13.96
CA GLY A 82 11.44 0.34 -14.12
C GLY A 82 10.62 1.55 -13.61
N ALA A 83 11.30 2.62 -13.21
CA ALA A 83 10.72 3.80 -12.59
C ALA A 83 9.53 4.41 -13.37
N ARG A 84 9.60 4.39 -14.70
CA ARG A 84 8.51 4.87 -15.57
C ARG A 84 7.25 4.03 -15.44
N THR A 85 7.38 2.71 -15.40
CA THR A 85 6.26 1.77 -15.23
C THR A 85 5.64 1.91 -13.85
N LEU A 86 6.45 2.01 -12.79
CA LEU A 86 6.00 2.26 -11.44
C LEU A 86 5.17 3.55 -11.34
N LEU A 87 5.65 4.62 -11.96
CA LEU A 87 4.95 5.91 -11.96
C LEU A 87 3.58 5.80 -12.67
N MET A 88 3.52 5.14 -13.83
CA MET A 88 2.26 4.93 -14.55
C MET A 88 1.29 4.05 -13.77
N VAL A 89 1.75 2.92 -13.22
CA VAL A 89 0.92 2.02 -12.40
C VAL A 89 0.38 2.75 -11.17
N SER A 90 1.20 3.57 -10.52
CA SER A 90 0.81 4.36 -9.36
C SER A 90 -0.26 5.39 -9.71
N MET A 91 -0.10 6.14 -10.79
CA MET A 91 -1.09 7.12 -11.24
C MET A 91 -2.43 6.46 -11.60
N VAL A 92 -2.39 5.37 -12.38
CA VAL A 92 -3.61 4.63 -12.76
C VAL A 92 -4.30 4.04 -11.53
N SER A 93 -3.53 3.42 -10.63
CA SER A 93 -4.06 2.84 -9.39
C SER A 93 -4.70 3.90 -8.49
N TYR A 94 -4.05 5.06 -8.33
CA TYR A 94 -4.58 6.16 -7.53
C TYR A 94 -5.86 6.75 -8.14
N THR A 95 -5.84 7.02 -9.44
CA THR A 95 -7.01 7.54 -10.16
C THR A 95 -8.18 6.57 -10.10
N ALA A 96 -7.93 5.27 -10.31
CA ALA A 96 -8.95 4.24 -10.21
C ALA A 96 -9.61 4.22 -8.81
N ARG A 97 -8.82 4.31 -7.73
CA ARG A 97 -9.35 4.37 -6.36
C ARG A 97 -10.27 5.57 -6.15
N VAL A 98 -9.83 6.76 -6.56
CA VAL A 98 -10.62 7.99 -6.40
C VAL A 98 -11.92 7.90 -7.18
N VAL A 99 -11.87 7.43 -8.42
CA VAL A 99 -13.05 7.29 -9.27
C VAL A 99 -14.03 6.25 -8.71
N ILE A 100 -13.54 5.07 -8.32
CA ILE A 100 -14.40 4.00 -7.78
C ILE A 100 -15.02 4.41 -6.46
N LEU A 101 -14.24 4.98 -5.52
CA LEU A 101 -14.76 5.47 -4.26
C LEU A 101 -15.78 6.59 -4.47
N GLY A 102 -15.50 7.52 -5.37
CA GLY A 102 -16.41 8.59 -5.74
C GLY A 102 -17.73 8.06 -6.32
N LEU A 103 -17.67 7.07 -7.22
CA LEU A 103 -18.86 6.42 -7.79
C LEU A 103 -19.67 5.68 -6.71
N ILE A 104 -19.04 4.97 -5.79
CA ILE A 104 -19.73 4.27 -4.70
C ILE A 104 -20.44 5.28 -3.79
N LEU A 105 -19.78 6.37 -3.41
CA LEU A 105 -20.39 7.43 -2.60
C LEU A 105 -21.55 8.12 -3.31
N LEU A 106 -21.40 8.37 -4.63
CA LEU A 106 -22.44 8.97 -5.45
C LEU A 106 -23.65 8.04 -5.59
N LEU A 107 -23.42 6.74 -5.81
CA LEU A 107 -24.45 5.73 -5.88
C LEU A 107 -25.19 5.58 -4.54
N TYR A 108 -24.43 5.58 -3.43
CA TYR A 108 -25.00 5.58 -2.10
C TYR A 108 -25.87 6.82 -1.85
N ASN A 109 -25.38 8.01 -2.18
CA ASN A 109 -26.15 9.26 -2.01
C ASN A 109 -27.44 9.27 -2.83
N LYS A 110 -27.43 8.67 -4.04
CA LYS A 110 -28.61 8.58 -4.90
C LYS A 110 -29.66 7.59 -4.37
N HIS A 111 -29.25 6.55 -3.69
CA HIS A 111 -30.12 5.45 -3.23
C HIS A 111 -30.17 5.33 -1.69
N HIS A 112 -29.87 6.41 -0.96
CA HIS A 112 -29.79 6.37 0.50
C HIS A 112 -31.13 5.98 1.17
N GLU A 113 -32.26 6.25 0.54
CA GLU A 113 -33.60 5.87 1.02
C GLU A 113 -33.82 4.35 1.01
N ALA A 114 -33.15 3.62 0.12
CA ALA A 114 -33.20 2.15 0.07
C ALA A 114 -32.41 1.48 1.22
N TRP A 115 -31.59 2.25 1.94
CA TRP A 115 -30.69 1.74 2.96
C TRP A 115 -30.82 2.51 4.28
N PRO A 116 -32.01 2.53 4.90
CA PRO A 116 -32.31 3.38 6.08
C PRO A 116 -31.48 3.02 7.32
N THR A 117 -30.89 1.83 7.34
CA THR A 117 -30.04 1.37 8.45
C THR A 117 -28.65 2.01 8.42
N LEU A 118 -28.19 2.50 7.27
CA LEU A 118 -26.88 3.09 7.12
C LEU A 118 -26.86 4.58 7.52
N ARG A 119 -25.86 4.94 8.31
CA ARG A 119 -25.63 6.32 8.78
C ARG A 119 -24.57 7.01 7.92
N PRO A 120 -24.92 7.99 7.05
CA PRO A 120 -23.97 8.67 6.16
C PRO A 120 -22.78 9.27 6.91
N MET A 121 -23.04 9.88 8.08
CA MET A 121 -22.01 10.49 8.90
C MET A 121 -20.98 9.47 9.40
N ALA A 122 -21.44 8.26 9.81
CA ALA A 122 -20.55 7.19 10.24
C ALA A 122 -19.70 6.68 9.08
N ILE A 123 -20.27 6.52 7.88
CA ILE A 123 -19.53 6.11 6.67
C ILE A 123 -18.47 7.15 6.34
N PHE A 124 -18.83 8.42 6.29
CA PHE A 124 -17.93 9.50 5.90
C PHE A 124 -16.75 9.64 6.88
N ILE A 125 -17.04 9.75 8.18
CA ILE A 125 -15.99 9.92 9.20
C ILE A 125 -15.09 8.68 9.26
N THR A 126 -15.66 7.47 9.20
CA THR A 126 -14.86 6.23 9.21
C THR A 126 -13.96 6.16 7.98
N THR A 127 -14.45 6.51 6.79
CA THR A 127 -13.64 6.56 5.57
C THR A 127 -12.44 7.47 5.76
N ILE A 128 -12.65 8.69 6.24
CA ILE A 128 -11.55 9.65 6.48
C ILE A 128 -10.59 9.12 7.55
N ALA A 129 -11.10 8.59 8.66
CA ALA A 129 -10.27 8.09 9.76
C ALA A 129 -9.38 6.93 9.33
N VAL A 130 -9.93 5.97 8.56
CA VAL A 130 -9.18 4.80 8.07
C VAL A 130 -8.13 5.21 7.04
N VAL A 131 -8.46 6.11 6.11
CA VAL A 131 -7.50 6.66 5.14
C VAL A 131 -6.39 7.41 5.85
N ALA A 132 -6.73 8.29 6.79
CA ALA A 132 -5.75 9.05 7.56
C ALA A 132 -4.84 8.12 8.40
N GLY A 133 -5.42 7.14 9.09
CA GLY A 133 -4.67 6.14 9.87
C GLY A 133 -3.70 5.34 9.00
N TRP A 134 -4.15 4.93 7.81
CA TRP A 134 -3.28 4.26 6.83
C TRP A 134 -2.11 5.15 6.43
N LEU A 135 -2.39 6.38 5.97
CA LEU A 135 -1.37 7.31 5.47
C LEU A 135 -0.38 7.74 6.56
N ILE A 136 -0.85 7.99 7.79
CA ILE A 136 0.04 8.40 8.91
C ILE A 136 1.06 7.29 9.18
N VAL A 137 0.61 6.04 9.28
CA VAL A 137 1.53 4.92 9.55
C VAL A 137 2.41 4.64 8.33
N GLU A 138 1.89 4.72 7.11
CA GLU A 138 2.67 4.54 5.89
C GLU A 138 3.80 5.58 5.80
N VAL A 139 3.50 6.86 6.02
CA VAL A 139 4.52 7.95 6.05
C VAL A 139 5.52 7.74 7.19
N PHE A 140 5.04 7.31 8.37
CA PHE A 140 5.93 7.02 9.50
C PHE A 140 6.88 5.85 9.19
N VAL A 141 6.37 4.76 8.62
CA VAL A 141 7.20 3.61 8.19
C VAL A 141 8.17 4.05 7.10
N PHE A 142 7.70 4.83 6.11
CA PHE A 142 8.55 5.37 5.05
C PHE A 142 9.68 6.23 5.61
N SER A 143 9.41 7.11 6.56
CA SER A 143 10.43 7.97 7.19
C SER A 143 11.47 7.19 8.00
N ARG A 144 11.10 6.00 8.50
CA ARG A 144 12.01 5.10 9.22
C ARG A 144 12.84 4.21 8.29
N LEU A 145 12.35 3.95 7.07
CA LEU A 145 13.15 3.32 6.04
C LEU A 145 14.14 4.37 5.53
N ARG A 146 15.37 4.38 6.05
CA ARG A 146 16.46 5.21 5.53
C ARG A 146 16.74 4.80 4.08
N ILE A 147 16.01 5.37 3.15
CA ILE A 147 16.24 5.19 1.71
C ILE A 147 17.34 6.19 1.37
N GLY A 148 18.58 5.70 1.28
CA GLY A 148 19.69 6.49 0.75
C GLY A 148 19.33 6.93 -0.68
N VAL A 149 19.37 8.24 -0.95
CA VAL A 149 19.11 8.80 -2.30
C VAL A 149 20.10 8.25 -3.33
N TYR A 150 21.18 7.62 -2.88
CA TYR A 150 22.26 7.04 -3.66
C TYR A 150 22.46 5.54 -3.40
N ASP A 151 21.43 4.77 -3.06
CA ASP A 151 21.49 3.31 -3.12
C ASP A 151 21.47 2.87 -4.60
N THR A 152 22.38 3.39 -5.39
CA THR A 152 22.87 2.73 -6.58
C THR A 152 23.64 1.52 -6.07
N GLU A 153 23.22 0.32 -6.47
CA GLU A 153 23.97 -0.91 -6.28
C GLU A 153 25.42 -0.62 -6.68
N TYR A 154 26.31 -0.44 -5.67
CA TYR A 154 27.73 -0.25 -5.92
C TYR A 154 28.26 -1.54 -6.48
N VAL A 155 28.36 -1.63 -7.78
CA VAL A 155 29.16 -2.65 -8.46
C VAL A 155 30.62 -2.22 -8.26
N PRO A 156 31.40 -2.91 -7.40
CA PRO A 156 32.82 -2.58 -7.26
C PRO A 156 33.47 -2.72 -8.63
N PRO A 157 34.33 -1.78 -9.03
CA PRO A 157 35.08 -1.92 -10.28
C PRO A 157 35.82 -3.26 -10.23
N SER A 158 35.62 -4.08 -11.24
CA SER A 158 36.41 -5.28 -11.43
C SER A 158 37.85 -4.85 -11.48
N ASN A 159 38.67 -5.34 -10.53
CA ASN A 159 40.12 -5.16 -10.55
C ASN A 159 40.73 -5.87 -11.76
N SER A 160 40.52 -5.30 -12.93
CA SER A 160 41.19 -5.68 -14.18
C SER A 160 42.16 -4.58 -14.57
N GLU A 161 43.07 -4.23 -13.65
CA GLU A 161 44.32 -3.53 -14.03
C GLU A 161 45.32 -3.72 -12.88
N SER A 162 45.85 -4.96 -12.84
CA SER A 162 47.20 -5.17 -12.37
C SER A 162 48.01 -5.53 -13.62
N GLU A 163 48.50 -4.52 -14.31
CA GLU A 163 49.59 -4.65 -15.24
C GLU A 163 50.92 -4.20 -14.61
N PRO A 164 52.00 -4.63 -15.16
CA PRO A 164 52.97 -5.64 -14.88
C PRO A 164 54.20 -5.09 -14.27
#